data_a43a14f5936fd6255a88fc79fcac267c
#
_entry.id   a43a14f5936fd6255a88fc79fcac267c
#
_cell.length_a   1.000
_cell.length_b   1.000
_cell.length_c   1.000
_cell.angle_alpha   90.00
_cell.angle_beta   90.00
_cell.angle_gamma   90.00
#
_symmetry.space_group_name_H-M   'P 1'
#
loop_
_entity.id
_entity.type
_entity.pdbx_description
1 polymer ?
#
loop_
_entity_poly.entity_id
_entity_poly.type
_entity_poly.pdbx_seq_one_letter_code
_entity_poly.pdbx_strand_id
1 'polypeptide(L)'
;MHRISMAMRISPSRTSNLSPTSQVWVLAIGAMLFGGCSQCPVDIVHSDRAGHAEETVAQLAISGMMCEIACVSKVRKELYNVQGVAHADIHFDKDLSVDTAFVAYDPDLVQPEDLIATVQDIGDGLYAVKSAEVIHYAPESHR
;
A
#
# COMPACT_ATOMS: atom_id res chain seq x y z
N MET A 1 28.29 13.39 -55.53
CA MET A 1 28.19 12.16 -56.34
C MET A 1 28.88 11.02 -55.63
N HIS A 2 28.18 10.16 -54.92
CA HIS A 2 28.45 8.72 -54.76
C HIS A 2 27.38 8.16 -53.84
N ARG A 3 26.41 7.50 -54.44
CA ARG A 3 25.39 6.68 -53.75
C ARG A 3 26.06 5.36 -53.39
N ILE A 4 26.00 4.96 -52.15
CA ILE A 4 26.25 3.55 -51.78
C ILE A 4 24.96 3.05 -51.09
N SER A 5 24.23 2.25 -51.90
CA SER A 5 23.04 1.51 -51.47
C SER A 5 23.54 0.17 -50.90
N MET A 6 23.36 -0.05 -49.61
CA MET A 6 23.71 -1.33 -48.99
C MET A 6 22.41 -2.04 -48.60
N ALA A 7 21.98 -2.94 -49.48
CA ALA A 7 20.85 -3.82 -49.27
C ALA A 7 21.23 -4.93 -48.24
N MET A 8 20.64 -4.88 -47.05
CA MET A 8 20.80 -5.91 -46.05
C MET A 8 19.77 -7.03 -46.32
N ARG A 9 20.29 -8.19 -46.79
CA ARG A 9 19.50 -9.41 -46.95
C ARG A 9 19.17 -9.99 -45.58
N ILE A 10 17.89 -10.04 -45.26
CA ILE A 10 17.37 -10.78 -44.11
C ILE A 10 17.14 -12.21 -44.57
N SER A 11 17.92 -13.16 -44.02
CA SER A 11 17.69 -14.60 -44.17
C SER A 11 16.55 -15.05 -43.26
N PRO A 12 15.58 -15.84 -43.73
CA PRO A 12 14.58 -16.44 -42.86
C PRO A 12 15.21 -17.65 -42.14
N SER A 13 15.34 -17.56 -40.82
CA SER A 13 15.73 -18.66 -39.95
C SER A 13 14.58 -19.66 -39.80
N ARG A 14 14.95 -20.88 -40.12
CA ARG A 14 14.24 -22.17 -40.02
C ARG A 14 13.37 -22.25 -38.77
N THR A 15 12.07 -22.41 -38.94
CA THR A 15 11.15 -22.90 -37.92
C THR A 15 11.38 -24.39 -37.74
N SER A 16 11.96 -24.75 -36.59
CA SER A 16 12.01 -26.14 -36.13
C SER A 16 10.62 -26.56 -35.64
N ASN A 17 10.03 -27.51 -36.34
CA ASN A 17 8.81 -28.23 -35.97
C ASN A 17 9.05 -28.96 -34.61
N LEU A 18 8.50 -28.44 -33.53
CA LEU A 18 8.34 -29.20 -32.31
C LEU A 18 7.02 -29.97 -32.39
N SER A 19 7.11 -31.28 -32.28
CA SER A 19 5.97 -32.22 -32.28
C SER A 19 4.96 -31.92 -31.15
N PRO A 20 3.66 -32.08 -31.39
CA PRO A 20 2.58 -31.67 -30.47
C PRO A 20 2.47 -32.49 -29.18
N THR A 21 3.27 -33.52 -29.01
CA THR A 21 3.22 -34.38 -27.82
C THR A 21 4.06 -33.90 -26.62
N SER A 22 4.96 -32.90 -26.82
CA SER A 22 5.82 -32.37 -25.74
C SER A 22 5.24 -31.14 -25.00
N GLN A 23 4.19 -30.51 -25.55
CA GLN A 23 3.65 -29.27 -24.97
C GLN A 23 2.59 -29.49 -23.86
N VAL A 24 2.06 -30.70 -23.72
CA VAL A 24 0.99 -30.96 -22.74
C VAL A 24 1.51 -31.06 -21.30
N TRP A 25 2.80 -31.34 -21.11
CA TRP A 25 3.37 -31.53 -19.77
C TRP A 25 3.89 -30.24 -19.12
N VAL A 26 4.12 -29.17 -19.89
CA VAL A 26 4.66 -27.90 -19.36
C VAL A 26 3.56 -27.00 -18.76
N LEU A 27 2.29 -27.18 -19.16
CA LEU A 27 1.17 -26.38 -18.66
C LEU A 27 0.60 -26.89 -17.31
N ALA A 28 0.96 -28.11 -16.90
CA ALA A 28 0.42 -28.68 -15.66
C ALA A 28 1.20 -28.27 -14.38
N ILE A 29 2.40 -27.71 -14.50
CA ILE A 29 3.26 -27.37 -13.34
C ILE A 29 3.15 -25.88 -12.94
N GLY A 30 2.58 -25.03 -13.80
CA GLY A 30 2.50 -23.57 -13.60
C GLY A 30 1.35 -23.09 -12.69
N ALA A 31 0.45 -23.95 -12.24
CA ALA A 31 -0.80 -23.52 -11.59
C ALA A 31 -0.81 -23.61 -10.04
N MET A 32 0.31 -23.92 -9.38
CA MET A 32 0.30 -24.18 -7.92
C MET A 32 1.11 -23.24 -7.06
N LEU A 33 1.55 -22.06 -7.54
CA LEU A 33 2.36 -21.15 -6.72
C LEU A 33 1.74 -19.75 -6.49
N PHE A 34 0.46 -19.54 -6.76
CA PHE A 34 -0.24 -18.37 -6.25
C PHE A 34 -1.10 -18.77 -5.04
N GLY A 35 -0.42 -19.19 -3.98
CA GLY A 35 -0.96 -19.12 -2.63
C GLY A 35 -1.09 -17.64 -2.27
N GLY A 36 -2.20 -17.01 -2.67
CA GLY A 36 -2.49 -15.64 -2.29
C GLY A 36 -2.52 -15.56 -0.77
N CYS A 37 -1.66 -14.75 -0.16
CA CYS A 37 -1.87 -14.22 1.17
C CYS A 37 -3.27 -13.60 1.19
N SER A 38 -4.19 -14.24 1.88
CA SER A 38 -5.47 -13.66 2.25
C SER A 38 -5.21 -12.60 3.34
N GLN A 39 -4.70 -11.45 2.93
CA GLN A 39 -4.83 -10.26 3.75
C GLN A 39 -6.31 -9.94 3.73
N CYS A 40 -6.98 -10.12 4.87
CA CYS A 40 -8.36 -9.66 5.01
C CYS A 40 -8.38 -8.17 4.64
N PRO A 41 -9.22 -7.75 3.69
CA PRO A 41 -9.32 -6.34 3.35
C PRO A 41 -9.71 -5.56 4.61
N VAL A 42 -8.90 -4.53 4.94
CA VAL A 42 -9.25 -3.59 6.00
C VAL A 42 -10.39 -2.74 5.47
N ASP A 43 -11.46 -2.60 6.25
CA ASP A 43 -12.57 -1.73 5.89
C ASP A 43 -12.15 -0.26 6.00
N ILE A 44 -12.24 0.48 4.90
CA ILE A 44 -11.87 1.89 4.82
C ILE A 44 -13.15 2.69 4.63
N VAL A 45 -13.49 3.51 5.62
CA VAL A 45 -14.66 4.39 5.60
C VAL A 45 -14.21 5.81 5.31
N HIS A 46 -14.88 6.49 4.38
CA HIS A 46 -14.63 7.90 4.07
C HIS A 46 -15.73 8.77 4.68
N SER A 47 -15.32 9.88 5.31
CA SER A 47 -16.23 10.86 5.92
C SER A 47 -15.75 12.29 5.64
N ASP A 48 -16.71 13.20 5.41
CA ASP A 48 -16.43 14.63 5.22
C ASP A 48 -16.82 15.40 6.49
N ARG A 49 -15.93 16.27 6.96
CA ARG A 49 -16.16 17.10 8.14
C ARG A 49 -15.78 18.56 7.87
N ALA A 50 -16.49 19.50 8.51
CA ALA A 50 -16.08 20.89 8.52
C ALA A 50 -14.83 21.07 9.42
N GLY A 51 -13.85 21.82 8.94
CA GLY A 51 -12.59 22.09 9.64
C GLY A 51 -12.08 23.50 9.40
N HIS A 52 -11.00 23.86 10.08
CA HIS A 52 -10.38 25.18 9.92
C HIS A 52 -9.52 25.31 8.66
N ALA A 53 -9.04 24.19 8.13
CA ALA A 53 -8.22 24.09 6.92
C ALA A 53 -8.64 22.87 6.10
N GLU A 54 -8.29 22.87 4.83
CA GLU A 54 -8.39 21.68 4.00
C GLU A 54 -7.30 20.68 4.42
N GLU A 55 -7.71 19.54 4.95
CA GLU A 55 -6.81 18.52 5.47
C GLU A 55 -7.46 17.15 5.32
N THR A 56 -6.67 16.15 4.98
CA THR A 56 -7.08 14.75 4.96
C THR A 56 -6.38 13.99 6.09
N VAL A 57 -7.16 13.34 6.94
CA VAL A 57 -6.67 12.59 8.09
C VAL A 57 -7.15 11.15 8.01
N ALA A 58 -6.23 10.18 8.04
CA ALA A 58 -6.57 8.79 8.26
C ALA A 58 -6.57 8.49 9.76
N GLN A 59 -7.67 7.95 10.26
CA GLN A 59 -7.78 7.41 11.61
C GLN A 59 -7.65 5.88 11.52
N LEU A 60 -6.53 5.33 11.99
CA LEU A 60 -6.22 3.90 11.93
C LEU A 60 -6.43 3.26 13.31
N ALA A 61 -7.24 2.21 13.37
CA ALA A 61 -7.40 1.38 14.55
C ALA A 61 -6.35 0.27 14.52
N ILE A 62 -5.36 0.33 15.42
CA ILE A 62 -4.17 -0.53 15.41
C ILE A 62 -4.18 -1.43 16.63
N SER A 63 -3.99 -2.73 16.44
CA SER A 63 -3.78 -3.69 17.53
C SER A 63 -2.35 -4.19 17.56
N GLY A 64 -1.91 -4.70 18.72
CA GLY A 64 -0.56 -5.24 18.91
C GLY A 64 0.41 -4.29 19.59
N MET A 65 0.01 -3.05 19.90
CA MET A 65 0.84 -2.17 20.72
C MET A 65 0.80 -2.62 22.17
N MET A 66 1.98 -2.79 22.77
CA MET A 66 2.13 -3.28 24.15
C MET A 66 2.78 -2.25 25.08
N CYS A 67 3.30 -1.16 24.54
CA CYS A 67 4.01 -0.14 25.34
C CYS A 67 3.93 1.24 24.68
N GLU A 68 3.74 2.24 25.53
CA GLU A 68 3.57 3.63 25.14
C GLU A 68 4.82 4.22 24.45
N ILE A 69 6.01 3.89 24.91
CA ILE A 69 7.23 4.55 24.43
C ILE A 69 7.75 3.89 23.16
N ALA A 70 8.11 2.59 23.21
CA ALA A 70 8.79 1.94 22.11
C ALA A 70 7.85 1.64 20.93
N CYS A 71 6.64 1.10 21.18
CA CYS A 71 5.70 0.74 20.14
C CYS A 71 5.16 1.99 19.43
N VAL A 72 4.70 2.98 20.19
CA VAL A 72 4.18 4.26 19.65
C VAL A 72 5.26 4.98 18.85
N SER A 73 6.49 5.07 19.37
CA SER A 73 7.60 5.73 18.68
C SER A 73 7.96 5.02 17.38
N LYS A 74 7.91 3.68 17.35
CA LYS A 74 8.21 2.90 16.15
C LYS A 74 7.16 3.11 15.08
N VAL A 75 5.88 2.97 15.40
CA VAL A 75 4.78 3.19 14.44
C VAL A 75 4.80 4.62 13.92
N ARG A 76 4.95 5.61 14.81
CA ARG A 76 5.04 7.02 14.42
C ARG A 76 6.20 7.28 13.47
N LYS A 77 7.38 6.72 13.74
CA LYS A 77 8.55 6.88 12.90
C LYS A 77 8.34 6.31 11.49
N GLU A 78 7.76 5.11 11.39
CA GLU A 78 7.54 4.49 10.08
C GLU A 78 6.47 5.26 9.27
N LEU A 79 5.43 5.76 9.91
CA LEU A 79 4.45 6.63 9.24
C LEU A 79 5.08 7.94 8.74
N TYR A 80 5.98 8.57 9.51
CA TYR A 80 6.69 9.76 9.03
C TYR A 80 7.67 9.49 7.89
N ASN A 81 8.11 8.26 7.68
CA ASN A 81 8.95 7.89 6.55
C ASN A 81 8.17 7.79 5.23
N VAL A 82 6.83 7.75 5.28
CA VAL A 82 5.98 7.75 4.09
C VAL A 82 5.94 9.16 3.51
N GLN A 83 6.30 9.28 2.24
CA GLN A 83 6.26 10.58 1.55
C GLN A 83 4.81 11.04 1.42
N GLY A 84 4.51 12.25 1.85
CA GLY A 84 3.16 12.82 1.86
C GLY A 84 2.50 12.82 3.24
N VAL A 85 3.09 12.16 4.25
CA VAL A 85 2.64 12.27 5.64
C VAL A 85 3.16 13.53 6.26
N ALA A 86 2.25 14.41 6.68
CA ALA A 86 2.56 15.68 7.35
C ALA A 86 2.65 15.52 8.86
N HIS A 87 1.75 14.72 9.45
CA HIS A 87 1.69 14.50 10.89
C HIS A 87 1.18 13.11 11.22
N ALA A 88 1.70 12.51 12.30
CA ALA A 88 1.20 11.24 12.84
C ALA A 88 1.16 11.33 14.35
N ASP A 89 -0.04 11.20 14.92
CA ASP A 89 -0.25 11.14 16.36
C ASP A 89 -0.93 9.83 16.74
N ILE A 90 -0.45 9.20 17.82
CA ILE A 90 -0.92 7.88 18.23
C ILE A 90 -1.37 7.97 19.68
N HIS A 91 -2.64 7.67 19.89
CA HIS A 91 -3.26 7.57 21.20
C HIS A 91 -3.19 6.13 21.66
N PHE A 92 -2.28 5.88 22.59
CA PHE A 92 -2.09 4.59 23.24
C PHE A 92 -2.83 4.54 24.57
N ASP A 93 -3.58 3.46 24.80
CA ASP A 93 -4.21 3.19 26.09
C ASP A 93 -3.94 1.72 26.47
N LYS A 94 -3.19 1.53 27.56
CA LYS A 94 -2.79 0.20 28.05
C LYS A 94 -3.98 -0.71 28.43
N ASP A 95 -5.15 -0.14 28.66
CA ASP A 95 -6.37 -0.86 29.01
C ASP A 95 -7.22 -1.25 27.79
N LEU A 96 -6.82 -0.79 26.59
CA LEU A 96 -7.45 -1.12 25.32
C LEU A 96 -6.61 -2.14 24.55
N SER A 97 -7.28 -2.96 23.75
CA SER A 97 -6.64 -3.91 22.84
C SER A 97 -6.39 -3.33 21.46
N VAL A 98 -6.94 -2.16 21.18
CA VAL A 98 -6.85 -1.43 19.93
C VAL A 98 -6.60 0.03 20.25
N ASP A 99 -5.54 0.57 19.69
CA ASP A 99 -5.11 1.96 19.80
C ASP A 99 -5.46 2.74 18.53
N THR A 100 -5.46 4.06 18.61
CA THR A 100 -5.84 4.90 17.47
C THR A 100 -4.67 5.76 17.02
N ALA A 101 -4.32 5.69 15.74
CA ALA A 101 -3.39 6.62 15.10
C ALA A 101 -4.15 7.59 14.20
N PHE A 102 -3.86 8.88 14.33
CA PHE A 102 -4.33 9.96 13.46
C PHE A 102 -3.18 10.39 12.56
N VAL A 103 -3.35 10.23 11.26
CA VAL A 103 -2.30 10.51 10.26
C VAL A 103 -2.81 11.56 9.30
N ALA A 104 -2.29 12.77 9.39
CA ALA A 104 -2.52 13.83 8.42
C ALA A 104 -1.61 13.64 7.22
N TYR A 105 -2.17 13.57 6.02
CA TYR A 105 -1.43 13.25 4.81
C TYR A 105 -2.01 13.93 3.58
N ASP A 106 -1.18 14.00 2.53
CA ASP A 106 -1.56 14.51 1.22
C ASP A 106 -2.13 13.37 0.36
N PRO A 107 -3.44 13.37 0.03
CA PRO A 107 -4.08 12.31 -0.73
C PRO A 107 -3.64 12.24 -2.20
N ASP A 108 -2.96 13.27 -2.71
CA ASP A 108 -2.37 13.26 -4.04
C ASP A 108 -1.04 12.48 -4.09
N LEU A 109 -0.40 12.26 -2.93
CA LEU A 109 0.91 11.63 -2.82
C LEU A 109 0.86 10.22 -2.23
N VAL A 110 -0.09 9.93 -1.33
CA VAL A 110 -0.20 8.65 -0.63
C VAL A 110 -1.66 8.23 -0.46
N GLN A 111 -1.92 6.94 -0.59
CA GLN A 111 -3.25 6.39 -0.40
C GLN A 111 -3.40 5.78 1.01
N PRO A 112 -4.62 5.68 1.55
CA PRO A 112 -4.86 5.08 2.87
C PRO A 112 -4.31 3.66 2.98
N GLU A 113 -4.35 2.89 1.90
CA GLU A 113 -3.83 1.53 1.82
C GLU A 113 -2.32 1.47 2.05
N ASP A 114 -1.57 2.48 1.60
CA ASP A 114 -0.12 2.57 1.79
C ASP A 114 0.22 2.80 3.27
N LEU A 115 -0.58 3.62 3.98
CA LEU A 115 -0.45 3.82 5.42
C LEU A 115 -0.74 2.54 6.20
N ILE A 116 -1.79 1.81 5.80
CA ILE A 116 -2.17 0.52 6.39
C ILE A 116 -1.04 -0.49 6.17
N ALA A 117 -0.54 -0.62 4.95
CA ALA A 117 0.56 -1.53 4.62
C ALA A 117 1.82 -1.19 5.41
N THR A 118 2.18 0.10 5.52
CA THR A 118 3.32 0.57 6.31
C THR A 118 3.23 0.11 7.76
N VAL A 119 2.06 0.23 8.40
CA VAL A 119 1.88 -0.21 9.80
C VAL A 119 1.97 -1.73 9.90
N GLN A 120 1.36 -2.47 8.97
CA GLN A 120 1.33 -3.94 8.99
C GLN A 120 2.71 -4.57 8.71
N ASP A 121 3.57 -3.89 7.95
CA ASP A 121 4.93 -4.35 7.65
C ASP A 121 5.90 -4.17 8.82
N ILE A 122 5.53 -3.41 9.86
CA ILE A 122 6.38 -3.20 11.02
C ILE A 122 6.57 -4.51 11.79
N GLY A 123 7.83 -4.96 11.88
CA GLY A 123 8.19 -6.12 12.70
C GLY A 123 7.52 -7.42 12.25
N ASP A 124 7.46 -7.64 10.93
CA ASP A 124 6.91 -8.86 10.32
C ASP A 124 5.44 -9.11 10.70
N GLY A 125 4.63 -8.04 10.75
CA GLY A 125 3.20 -8.12 11.07
C GLY A 125 2.90 -8.09 12.58
N LEU A 126 3.78 -7.49 13.37
CA LEU A 126 3.55 -7.31 14.81
C LEU A 126 2.29 -6.47 15.10
N TYR A 127 2.00 -5.50 14.23
CA TYR A 127 0.85 -4.62 14.34
C TYR A 127 -0.18 -4.97 13.27
N ALA A 128 -1.46 -4.98 13.66
CA ALA A 128 -2.55 -5.20 12.71
C ALA A 128 -3.51 -4.02 12.71
N VAL A 129 -3.75 -3.44 11.53
CA VAL A 129 -4.81 -2.44 11.35
C VAL A 129 -6.14 -3.17 11.25
N LYS A 130 -7.09 -2.81 12.11
CA LYS A 130 -8.42 -3.43 12.20
C LYS A 130 -9.45 -2.72 11.34
N SER A 131 -9.37 -1.39 11.31
CA SER A 131 -10.21 -0.52 10.49
C SER A 131 -9.49 0.78 10.21
N ALA A 132 -9.93 1.49 9.17
CA ALA A 132 -9.46 2.83 8.84
C ALA A 132 -10.66 3.73 8.52
N GLU A 133 -10.62 4.96 9.01
CA GLU A 133 -11.56 6.03 8.61
C GLU A 133 -10.74 7.16 7.99
N VAL A 134 -11.09 7.56 6.78
CA VAL A 134 -10.49 8.72 6.11
C VAL A 134 -11.44 9.89 6.26
N ILE A 135 -10.96 10.94 6.90
CA ILE A 135 -11.71 12.15 7.20
C ILE A 135 -11.16 13.27 6.33
N HIS A 136 -12.01 13.81 5.47
CA HIS A 136 -11.71 15.00 4.68
C HIS A 136 -12.26 16.23 5.40
N TYR A 137 -11.36 17.09 5.86
CA TYR A 137 -11.72 18.39 6.42
C TYR A 137 -11.77 19.43 5.31
N ALA A 138 -12.90 20.09 5.17
CA ALA A 138 -13.06 21.25 4.28
C ALA A 138 -13.25 22.52 5.12
N PRO A 139 -12.67 23.66 4.72
CA PRO A 139 -12.87 24.92 5.42
C PRO A 139 -14.35 25.31 5.41
N GLU A 140 -14.86 25.74 6.57
CA GLU A 140 -16.23 26.26 6.66
C GLU A 140 -16.37 27.45 5.71
N SER A 141 -17.20 27.32 4.70
CA SER A 141 -17.56 28.45 3.85
C SER A 141 -18.43 29.42 4.67
N HIS A 142 -17.83 30.47 5.19
CA HIS A 142 -18.61 31.59 5.73
C HIS A 142 -19.43 32.20 4.60
N ARG A 143 -20.70 31.86 4.58
CA ARG A 143 -21.70 32.44 3.67
C ARG A 143 -22.30 33.71 4.31
#